data_e19d8bdba1bc46ebfb9f16a04b36b2da
#
_entry.id   e19d8bdba1bc46ebfb9f16a04b36b2da
#
_cell.length_a   1.000
_cell.length_b   1.000
_cell.length_c   1.000
_cell.angle_alpha   90.00
_cell.angle_beta   90.00
_cell.angle_gamma   90.00
#
_symmetry.space_group_name_H-M   'P 1'
#
loop_
_entity.id
_entity.type
_entity.pdbx_description
1 polymer ?
#
loop_
_entity_poly.entity_id
_entity_poly.type
_entity_poly.pdbx_seq_one_letter_code
_entity_poly.pdbx_strand_id
1 'polypeptide(L)'
;ASAAQAKIHQSHQYETAGVALKLVREIRRGHRISRLNPLYIAPTVAAHVESEISLNGGSFMTYILAIDQGTTSSRAILFDKDMRPVQSCQQEFPQYFPQSGWVEHDAQEIWASVQAVVGGVMAQAGCTAKDIAAIGITNQRETTLVWDRNTGAPIHKAIVWQDRRTSAFCDRLRAEGHEAEITQKTGLLLDPYFSATKLHWLLTHIEGAAERAARGELLFGTMDSYLIWKLTEGRAHVTDATNAARTMLYDIRQGCWDAQICALMQVPPAMLPDVRDCASEFGTTTLFGADIPILGVAGDQQAATIGQACFEPGMLKSTYGTGCFALLNTGDTLVTSKNRMLGTIAYQLGGKPTYALEGSIFIAGAVVQWLRDGLGLISAAHETADMAAAADPTQSLYLVPAFTGLGAPYWNADCRGAIFGLTRNSGPKEFAKAALQSVGYQTRDLLLAMQDDIGRPGKAVLRVDGGMTASDWTMQFLSDILG
;
A
#
# COMPACT_ATOMS: atom_id res chain seq x y z
N ALA A 1 -21.27 25.70 -1.36
CA ALA A 1 -19.97 25.38 -0.71
C ALA A 1 -20.09 24.21 0.26
N SER A 2 -21.15 24.11 1.07
CA SER A 2 -21.26 23.07 2.12
C SER A 2 -21.50 21.64 1.60
N ALA A 3 -22.18 21.44 0.49
CA ALA A 3 -22.48 20.13 -0.07
C ALA A 3 -21.29 19.51 -0.85
N ALA A 4 -20.42 20.34 -1.43
CA ALA A 4 -19.21 19.90 -2.11
C ALA A 4 -18.13 19.49 -1.08
N GLN A 5 -17.97 20.23 0.02
CA GLN A 5 -17.07 19.89 1.12
C GLN A 5 -17.46 18.58 1.82
N ALA A 6 -18.76 18.31 2.01
CA ALA A 6 -19.22 17.05 2.58
C ALA A 6 -18.92 15.85 1.65
N LYS A 7 -19.02 16.02 0.32
CA LYS A 7 -18.68 14.98 -0.65
C LYS A 7 -17.17 14.68 -0.71
N ILE A 8 -16.32 15.69 -0.58
CA ILE A 8 -14.86 15.53 -0.58
C ILE A 8 -14.40 14.86 0.72
N HIS A 9 -14.97 15.22 1.88
CA HIS A 9 -14.66 14.59 3.17
C HIS A 9 -15.08 13.11 3.22
N GLN A 10 -16.16 12.73 2.56
CA GLN A 10 -16.58 11.34 2.45
C GLN A 10 -15.72 10.50 1.51
N SER A 11 -15.13 11.07 0.45
CA SER A 11 -14.28 10.31 -0.49
C SER A 11 -12.97 9.84 0.15
N HIS A 12 -12.39 10.60 1.07
CA HIS A 12 -11.08 10.35 1.65
C HIS A 12 -11.01 9.17 2.64
N GLN A 13 -12.12 8.81 3.25
CA GLN A 13 -12.14 7.71 4.25
C GLN A 13 -12.33 6.33 3.64
N TYR A 14 -12.70 6.23 2.35
CA TYR A 14 -13.30 5.02 1.78
C TYR A 14 -12.51 4.37 0.65
N GLU A 15 -11.42 4.96 0.22
CA GLU A 15 -10.75 4.57 -1.01
C GLU A 15 -9.88 3.33 -0.89
N THR A 16 -9.23 3.11 0.24
CA THR A 16 -8.31 1.98 0.42
C THR A 16 -8.99 0.65 0.70
N ALA A 17 -10.06 0.64 1.45
CA ALA A 17 -10.70 -0.60 1.92
C ALA A 17 -11.85 -1.12 1.04
N GLY A 18 -12.51 -0.25 0.26
CA GLY A 18 -13.61 -0.65 -0.66
C GLY A 18 -13.19 -1.44 -1.89
N VAL A 19 -11.92 -1.70 -2.02
CA VAL A 19 -11.24 -2.05 -3.25
C VAL A 19 -11.30 -3.54 -3.58
N ALA A 20 -11.03 -4.41 -2.65
CA ALA A 20 -11.14 -5.85 -2.90
C ALA A 20 -12.55 -6.23 -3.35
N LEU A 21 -13.52 -5.45 -2.95
CA LEU A 21 -14.94 -5.67 -3.17
C LEU A 21 -15.56 -4.88 -4.32
N LYS A 22 -15.00 -3.72 -4.69
CA LYS A 22 -15.37 -3.02 -5.93
C LYS A 22 -15.01 -3.87 -7.14
N LEU A 23 -13.92 -4.63 -7.05
CA LEU A 23 -13.54 -5.61 -8.05
C LEU A 23 -14.64 -6.67 -8.28
N VAL A 24 -15.22 -7.22 -7.22
CA VAL A 24 -16.31 -8.20 -7.30
C VAL A 24 -17.57 -7.60 -7.95
N ARG A 25 -17.85 -6.32 -7.77
CA ARG A 25 -19.07 -5.66 -8.31
C ARG A 25 -18.95 -5.19 -9.76
N GLU A 26 -17.81 -4.65 -10.18
CA GLU A 26 -17.61 -4.28 -11.60
C GLU A 26 -17.62 -5.52 -12.50
N ILE A 27 -17.16 -6.63 -11.98
CA ILE A 27 -17.29 -7.97 -12.57
C ILE A 27 -18.77 -8.35 -12.72
N ARG A 28 -19.66 -8.05 -11.75
CA ARG A 28 -21.10 -8.39 -11.79
C ARG A 28 -21.93 -7.52 -12.76
N ARG A 29 -21.58 -6.25 -12.94
CA ARG A 29 -22.47 -5.31 -13.67
C ARG A 29 -22.45 -5.47 -15.17
N GLY A 30 -21.58 -6.33 -15.73
CA GLY A 30 -21.58 -6.57 -17.19
C GLY A 30 -21.50 -5.27 -18.01
N HIS A 31 -21.04 -4.17 -17.38
CA HIS A 31 -20.81 -2.94 -18.09
C HIS A 31 -19.77 -3.27 -19.15
N ARG A 32 -20.14 -3.12 -20.39
CA ARG A 32 -19.33 -3.28 -21.57
C ARG A 32 -17.95 -2.62 -21.35
N ILE A 33 -17.06 -3.33 -20.65
CA ILE A 33 -15.65 -3.27 -20.90
C ILE A 33 -15.51 -4.02 -22.21
N SER A 34 -15.62 -3.32 -23.30
CA SER A 34 -15.81 -3.86 -24.64
C SER A 34 -14.62 -4.64 -25.17
N ARG A 35 -13.70 -5.11 -24.32
CA ARG A 35 -12.54 -5.92 -24.65
C ARG A 35 -12.01 -6.85 -23.55
N LEU A 36 -12.64 -6.98 -22.39
CA LEU A 36 -12.33 -8.07 -21.47
C LEU A 36 -13.31 -9.23 -21.71
N ASN A 37 -12.74 -10.33 -22.17
CA ASN A 37 -13.50 -11.57 -22.46
C ASN A 37 -14.21 -12.05 -21.17
N PRO A 38 -15.54 -12.25 -21.14
CA PRO A 38 -16.30 -12.60 -19.91
C PRO A 38 -15.96 -13.98 -19.32
N LEU A 39 -15.03 -14.72 -19.90
CA LEU A 39 -14.72 -16.11 -19.58
C LEU A 39 -13.76 -16.34 -18.41
N TYR A 40 -13.28 -15.29 -17.72
CA TYR A 40 -12.22 -15.45 -16.72
C TYR A 40 -12.54 -14.92 -15.32
N ILE A 41 -13.79 -15.03 -14.90
CA ILE A 41 -14.13 -14.87 -13.48
C ILE A 41 -14.27 -16.29 -12.93
N ALA A 42 -13.55 -16.59 -11.84
CA ALA A 42 -13.76 -17.87 -11.16
C ALA A 42 -15.25 -17.98 -10.80
N PRO A 43 -16.01 -18.88 -11.41
CA PRO A 43 -17.46 -18.96 -11.24
C PRO A 43 -17.86 -19.20 -9.79
N THR A 44 -16.93 -19.75 -9.01
CA THR A 44 -17.09 -20.11 -7.61
C THR A 44 -17.27 -18.90 -6.66
N VAL A 45 -16.51 -17.82 -6.85
CA VAL A 45 -16.61 -16.64 -5.96
C VAL A 45 -17.90 -15.85 -6.22
N ALA A 46 -18.23 -15.66 -7.50
CA ALA A 46 -19.49 -14.99 -7.88
C ALA A 46 -20.72 -15.81 -7.46
N ALA A 47 -20.70 -17.13 -7.68
CA ALA A 47 -21.80 -18.03 -7.33
C ALA A 47 -21.99 -18.16 -5.81
N HIS A 48 -20.91 -18.17 -5.01
CA HIS A 48 -21.01 -18.26 -3.56
C HIS A 48 -21.68 -17.01 -2.97
N VAL A 49 -21.24 -15.81 -3.39
CA VAL A 49 -21.84 -14.56 -2.94
C VAL A 49 -23.29 -14.41 -3.44
N GLU A 50 -23.62 -14.89 -4.63
CA GLU A 50 -25.01 -14.89 -5.17
C GLU A 50 -25.92 -15.89 -4.48
N SER A 51 -25.42 -17.07 -4.11
CA SER A 51 -26.20 -18.09 -3.41
C SER A 51 -26.54 -17.66 -1.99
N GLU A 52 -25.62 -17.04 -1.26
CA GLU A 52 -25.85 -16.53 0.09
C GLU A 52 -26.85 -15.36 0.12
N ILE A 53 -26.81 -14.49 -0.89
CA ILE A 53 -27.78 -13.38 -1.01
C ILE A 53 -29.18 -13.85 -1.40
N SER A 54 -29.29 -14.99 -2.11
CA SER A 54 -30.56 -15.51 -2.63
C SER A 54 -31.30 -16.46 -1.67
N LEU A 55 -30.59 -17.08 -0.74
CA LEU A 55 -31.17 -18.10 0.16
C LEU A 55 -31.91 -17.55 1.37
N ASN A 56 -31.71 -16.30 1.76
CA ASN A 56 -32.35 -15.69 2.90
C ASN A 56 -33.44 -14.70 2.46
N GLY A 57 -34.66 -15.19 2.28
CA GLY A 57 -35.87 -14.42 1.93
C GLY A 57 -36.35 -13.44 3.01
N GLY A 58 -35.47 -12.94 3.89
CA GLY A 58 -35.70 -11.85 4.82
C GLY A 58 -34.81 -10.67 4.45
N SER A 59 -35.30 -9.45 4.62
CA SER A 59 -34.55 -8.21 4.39
C SER A 59 -33.41 -8.04 5.40
N PHE A 60 -32.41 -8.92 5.34
CA PHE A 60 -31.17 -8.75 6.13
C PHE A 60 -30.21 -7.84 5.34
N MET A 61 -29.72 -6.80 6.02
CA MET A 61 -28.64 -5.98 5.44
C MET A 61 -27.36 -6.80 5.48
N THR A 62 -26.88 -7.23 4.31
CA THR A 62 -25.63 -7.96 4.18
C THR A 62 -24.50 -6.97 3.94
N TYR A 63 -23.48 -7.03 4.77
CA TYR A 63 -22.32 -6.15 4.68
C TYR A 63 -21.08 -6.88 4.14
N ILE A 64 -20.17 -6.11 3.66
CA ILE A 64 -18.82 -6.52 3.36
C ILE A 64 -17.90 -5.79 4.33
N LEU A 65 -17.05 -6.56 5.00
CA LEU A 65 -16.07 -6.03 5.94
C LEU A 65 -14.72 -5.85 5.24
N ALA A 66 -14.23 -4.63 5.19
CA ALA A 66 -12.88 -4.34 4.74
C ALA A 66 -11.98 -4.05 5.95
N ILE A 67 -10.82 -4.73 6.01
CA ILE A 67 -9.76 -4.52 7.00
C ILE A 67 -8.60 -3.82 6.29
N ASP A 68 -8.23 -2.63 6.78
CA ASP A 68 -7.10 -1.84 6.30
C ASP A 68 -6.05 -1.78 7.42
N GLN A 69 -4.98 -2.55 7.27
CA GLN A 69 -3.87 -2.58 8.20
C GLN A 69 -2.76 -1.63 7.71
N GLY A 70 -2.82 -0.37 8.08
CA GLY A 70 -1.85 0.67 7.70
C GLY A 70 -0.58 0.67 8.55
N THR A 71 0.31 1.61 8.27
CA THR A 71 1.60 1.73 8.99
C THR A 71 1.43 2.19 10.43
N THR A 72 0.44 3.04 10.72
CA THR A 72 0.28 3.65 12.06
C THR A 72 -1.00 3.23 12.76
N SER A 73 -1.93 2.62 12.03
CA SER A 73 -3.26 2.25 12.57
C SER A 73 -3.87 1.11 11.78
N SER A 74 -4.78 0.38 12.42
CA SER A 74 -5.71 -0.53 11.76
C SER A 74 -7.08 0.11 11.64
N ARG A 75 -7.79 -0.17 10.55
CA ARG A 75 -9.15 0.32 10.29
C ARG A 75 -10.03 -0.81 9.81
N ALA A 76 -11.29 -0.81 10.23
CA ALA A 76 -12.33 -1.66 9.68
C ALA A 76 -13.46 -0.79 9.11
N ILE A 77 -13.96 -1.15 7.94
CA ILE A 77 -15.05 -0.44 7.27
C ILE A 77 -16.10 -1.44 6.82
N LEU A 78 -17.36 -1.16 7.13
CA LEU A 78 -18.51 -1.90 6.59
C LEU A 78 -19.04 -1.21 5.34
N PHE A 79 -19.24 -1.98 4.28
CA PHE A 79 -19.87 -1.55 3.06
C PHE A 79 -21.20 -2.26 2.86
N ASP A 80 -22.21 -1.52 2.38
CA ASP A 80 -23.48 -2.09 1.98
C ASP A 80 -23.39 -2.82 0.62
N LYS A 81 -24.49 -3.47 0.22
CA LYS A 81 -24.61 -4.12 -1.10
C LYS A 81 -24.34 -3.19 -2.29
N ASP A 82 -24.46 -1.88 -2.12
CA ASP A 82 -24.18 -0.87 -3.12
C ASP A 82 -22.77 -0.31 -3.06
N MET A 83 -21.91 -0.94 -2.23
CA MET A 83 -20.52 -0.55 -1.98
C MET A 83 -20.37 0.87 -1.41
N ARG A 84 -21.38 1.29 -0.66
CA ARG A 84 -21.31 2.53 0.11
C ARG A 84 -20.80 2.20 1.50
N PRO A 85 -19.84 2.98 2.01
CA PRO A 85 -19.41 2.81 3.37
C PRO A 85 -20.56 3.19 4.33
N VAL A 86 -20.82 2.32 5.27
CA VAL A 86 -21.88 2.48 6.25
C VAL A 86 -21.32 2.92 7.60
N GLN A 87 -20.20 2.31 7.99
CA GLN A 87 -19.56 2.57 9.28
C GLN A 87 -18.06 2.29 9.18
N SER A 88 -17.27 2.99 10.01
CA SER A 88 -15.84 2.72 10.12
C SER A 88 -15.36 2.87 11.56
N CYS A 89 -14.37 2.05 11.93
CA CYS A 89 -13.67 2.12 13.21
C CYS A 89 -12.16 2.07 12.94
N GLN A 90 -11.39 2.89 13.65
CA GLN A 90 -9.94 2.97 13.49
C GLN A 90 -9.27 2.99 14.86
N GLN A 91 -8.11 2.34 14.96
CA GLN A 91 -7.28 2.34 16.16
C GLN A 91 -5.81 2.42 15.78
N GLU A 92 -5.09 3.34 16.39
CA GLU A 92 -3.63 3.43 16.30
C GLU A 92 -2.96 2.35 17.15
N PHE A 93 -1.71 2.02 16.80
CA PHE A 93 -0.84 1.14 17.56
C PHE A 93 0.58 1.72 17.68
N PRO A 94 1.35 1.30 18.71
CA PRO A 94 2.70 1.84 18.96
C PRO A 94 3.67 1.59 17.82
N GLN A 95 4.56 2.56 17.61
CA GLN A 95 5.69 2.47 16.69
C GLN A 95 6.99 2.36 17.52
N TYR A 96 7.92 1.49 17.13
CA TYR A 96 9.15 1.27 17.87
C TYR A 96 10.36 1.67 17.01
N PHE A 97 11.27 2.43 17.61
CA PHE A 97 12.49 2.94 16.96
C PHE A 97 13.72 2.57 17.81
N PRO A 98 14.13 1.28 17.84
CA PRO A 98 15.16 0.81 18.78
C PRO A 98 16.55 1.39 18.50
N GLN A 99 16.85 1.76 17.26
CA GLN A 99 18.10 2.39 16.82
C GLN A 99 17.83 3.37 15.68
N SER A 100 18.82 4.22 15.35
CA SER A 100 18.70 5.14 14.21
C SER A 100 18.47 4.37 12.91
N GLY A 101 17.38 4.72 12.21
CA GLY A 101 16.98 4.06 10.98
C GLY A 101 16.27 2.71 11.15
N TRP A 102 16.07 2.23 12.38
CA TRP A 102 15.30 1.03 12.67
C TRP A 102 13.84 1.37 12.97
N VAL A 103 12.92 0.61 12.38
CA VAL A 103 11.48 0.80 12.58
C VAL A 103 10.82 -0.57 12.75
N GLU A 104 10.12 -0.76 13.85
CA GLU A 104 9.51 -2.03 14.22
C GLU A 104 8.06 -1.87 14.67
N HIS A 105 7.25 -2.89 14.41
CA HIS A 105 5.91 -3.04 14.97
C HIS A 105 5.79 -4.34 15.76
N ASP A 106 5.02 -4.29 16.84
CA ASP A 106 4.61 -5.51 17.52
C ASP A 106 3.41 -6.13 16.78
N ALA A 107 3.60 -7.34 16.25
CA ALA A 107 2.56 -8.01 15.48
C ALA A 107 1.33 -8.39 16.34
N GLN A 108 1.51 -8.55 17.65
CA GLN A 108 0.40 -8.83 18.56
C GLN A 108 -0.43 -7.58 18.83
N GLU A 109 0.22 -6.39 18.93
CA GLU A 109 -0.49 -5.11 19.04
C GLU A 109 -1.27 -4.80 17.76
N ILE A 110 -0.69 -5.07 16.58
CA ILE A 110 -1.41 -4.99 15.31
C ILE A 110 -2.62 -5.93 15.32
N TRP A 111 -2.43 -7.20 15.71
CA TRP A 111 -3.53 -8.16 15.77
C TRP A 111 -4.63 -7.72 16.73
N ALA A 112 -4.28 -7.24 17.91
CA ALA A 112 -5.23 -6.71 18.90
C ALA A 112 -6.01 -5.51 18.33
N SER A 113 -5.34 -4.59 17.63
CA SER A 113 -6.00 -3.45 16.99
C SER A 113 -6.97 -3.88 15.89
N VAL A 114 -6.62 -4.90 15.09
CA VAL A 114 -7.52 -5.45 14.06
C VAL A 114 -8.77 -6.05 14.70
N GLN A 115 -8.61 -6.86 15.77
CA GLN A 115 -9.77 -7.41 16.49
C GLN A 115 -10.65 -6.30 17.08
N ALA A 116 -10.06 -5.28 17.67
CA ALA A 116 -10.76 -4.16 18.26
C ALA A 116 -11.56 -3.36 17.21
N VAL A 117 -10.98 -3.05 16.06
CA VAL A 117 -11.69 -2.28 15.02
C VAL A 117 -12.79 -3.08 14.34
N VAL A 118 -12.59 -4.39 14.15
CA VAL A 118 -13.64 -5.29 13.63
C VAL A 118 -14.81 -5.40 14.61
N GLY A 119 -14.54 -5.66 15.88
CA GLY A 119 -15.58 -5.65 16.91
C GLY A 119 -16.27 -4.29 17.06
N GLY A 120 -15.48 -3.22 17.03
CA GLY A 120 -15.96 -1.85 17.13
C GLY A 120 -16.89 -1.44 15.99
N VAL A 121 -16.53 -1.73 14.75
CA VAL A 121 -17.35 -1.36 13.58
C VAL A 121 -18.68 -2.13 13.54
N MET A 122 -18.67 -3.43 13.91
CA MET A 122 -19.90 -4.22 14.02
C MET A 122 -20.82 -3.69 15.12
N ALA A 123 -20.26 -3.40 16.30
CA ALA A 123 -21.03 -2.84 17.41
C ALA A 123 -21.66 -1.49 17.08
N GLN A 124 -20.89 -0.59 16.43
CA GLN A 124 -21.38 0.73 15.99
C GLN A 124 -22.47 0.64 14.91
N ALA A 125 -22.40 -0.36 14.04
CA ALA A 125 -23.40 -0.61 13.01
C ALA A 125 -24.61 -1.39 13.52
N GLY A 126 -24.57 -1.95 14.75
CA GLY A 126 -25.61 -2.79 15.28
C GLY A 126 -25.79 -4.11 14.54
N CYS A 127 -24.72 -4.61 13.87
CA CYS A 127 -24.73 -5.86 13.12
C CYS A 127 -23.94 -6.96 13.82
N THR A 128 -24.12 -8.19 13.36
CA THR A 128 -23.43 -9.39 13.84
C THR A 128 -22.57 -10.00 12.72
N ALA A 129 -21.73 -10.96 13.06
CA ALA A 129 -20.93 -11.68 12.08
C ALA A 129 -21.76 -12.38 10.97
N LYS A 130 -23.02 -12.74 11.28
CA LYS A 130 -23.95 -13.35 10.30
C LYS A 130 -24.42 -12.36 9.23
N ASP A 131 -24.25 -11.07 9.47
CA ASP A 131 -24.61 -10.02 8.53
C ASP A 131 -23.43 -9.67 7.60
N ILE A 132 -22.25 -10.31 7.79
CA ILE A 132 -21.04 -10.11 6.99
C ILE A 132 -20.93 -11.21 5.94
N ALA A 133 -21.03 -10.85 4.65
CA ALA A 133 -20.93 -11.80 3.55
C ALA A 133 -19.48 -12.21 3.23
N ALA A 134 -18.52 -11.31 3.41
CA ALA A 134 -17.12 -11.56 3.13
C ALA A 134 -16.21 -10.52 3.80
N ILE A 135 -14.92 -10.90 3.94
CA ILE A 135 -13.83 -10.03 4.36
C ILE A 135 -12.92 -9.74 3.17
N GLY A 136 -12.53 -8.45 3.02
CA GLY A 136 -11.42 -8.00 2.21
C GLY A 136 -10.31 -7.45 3.09
N ILE A 137 -9.03 -7.73 2.75
CA ILE A 137 -7.87 -7.27 3.51
C ILE A 137 -6.98 -6.43 2.61
N THR A 138 -6.59 -5.27 3.10
CA THR A 138 -5.47 -4.49 2.56
C THR A 138 -4.49 -4.16 3.68
N ASN A 139 -3.22 -3.99 3.32
CA ASN A 139 -2.16 -3.89 4.32
C ASN A 139 -1.00 -3.00 3.85
N GLN A 140 -0.27 -2.43 4.81
CA GLN A 140 1.06 -1.89 4.57
C GLN A 140 1.94 -2.98 3.94
N ARG A 141 2.57 -2.67 2.82
CA ARG A 141 3.37 -3.63 2.07
C ARG A 141 4.75 -3.80 2.69
N GLU A 142 5.50 -4.80 2.25
CA GLU A 142 6.92 -5.08 2.53
C GLU A 142 7.28 -5.29 4.01
N THR A 143 6.45 -4.90 4.95
CA THR A 143 6.66 -5.13 6.39
C THR A 143 6.77 -6.63 6.64
N THR A 144 7.88 -7.04 7.24
CA THR A 144 8.35 -8.43 7.27
C THR A 144 8.16 -9.03 8.65
N LEU A 145 7.48 -10.17 8.71
CA LEU A 145 7.28 -10.91 9.95
C LEU A 145 7.67 -12.39 9.76
N VAL A 146 8.26 -12.97 10.81
CA VAL A 146 8.51 -14.41 10.93
C VAL A 146 7.91 -14.89 12.25
N TRP A 147 7.16 -16.00 12.18
CA TRP A 147 6.51 -16.57 13.36
C TRP A 147 6.61 -18.10 13.38
N ASP A 148 6.45 -18.65 14.56
CA ASP A 148 6.40 -20.11 14.78
C ASP A 148 5.13 -20.69 14.16
N ARG A 149 5.27 -21.73 13.34
CA ARG A 149 4.18 -22.38 12.58
C ARG A 149 3.08 -22.94 13.47
N ASN A 150 3.42 -23.40 14.67
CA ASN A 150 2.48 -24.10 15.53
C ASN A 150 1.79 -23.16 16.52
N THR A 151 2.53 -22.17 17.02
CA THR A 151 2.03 -21.28 18.08
C THR A 151 1.58 -19.91 17.56
N GLY A 152 2.05 -19.51 16.37
CA GLY A 152 1.86 -18.17 15.84
C GLY A 152 2.64 -17.08 16.57
N ALA A 153 3.55 -17.46 17.45
CA ALA A 153 4.39 -16.51 18.18
C ALA A 153 5.45 -15.92 17.25
N PRO A 154 5.50 -14.59 17.07
CA PRO A 154 6.58 -13.93 16.33
C PRO A 154 7.93 -14.21 16.99
N ILE A 155 8.96 -14.50 16.18
CA ILE A 155 10.35 -14.67 16.70
C ILE A 155 11.02 -13.33 16.98
N HIS A 156 10.51 -12.25 16.41
CA HIS A 156 10.96 -10.88 16.55
C HIS A 156 9.80 -9.93 16.19
N LYS A 157 9.86 -8.65 16.58
CA LYS A 157 8.94 -7.62 16.08
C LYS A 157 8.99 -7.55 14.55
N ALA A 158 7.89 -7.20 13.91
CA ALA A 158 7.84 -6.99 12.47
C ALA A 158 8.78 -5.86 12.07
N ILE A 159 9.66 -6.10 11.08
CA ILE A 159 10.54 -5.07 10.54
C ILE A 159 9.79 -4.32 9.45
N VAL A 160 9.56 -3.01 9.68
CA VAL A 160 8.70 -2.17 8.85
C VAL A 160 9.38 -1.81 7.52
N TRP A 161 8.60 -1.52 6.50
CA TRP A 161 9.07 -1.10 5.17
C TRP A 161 10.01 0.12 5.19
N GLN A 162 9.89 0.99 6.19
CA GLN A 162 10.74 2.18 6.39
C GLN A 162 12.12 1.87 6.98
N ASP A 163 12.31 0.65 7.51
CA ASP A 163 13.53 0.24 8.21
C ASP A 163 14.74 0.17 7.26
N ARG A 164 15.87 0.70 7.71
CA ARG A 164 17.09 0.80 6.91
C ARG A 164 18.24 -0.09 7.41
N ARG A 165 18.00 -1.00 8.43
CA ARG A 165 19.04 -1.83 9.03
C ARG A 165 19.81 -2.71 8.05
N THR A 166 19.21 -3.07 6.92
CA THR A 166 19.80 -3.93 5.90
C THR A 166 20.50 -3.17 4.77
N SER A 167 20.71 -1.86 4.88
CA SER A 167 21.32 -1.04 3.83
C SER A 167 22.70 -1.56 3.42
N ALA A 168 23.59 -1.86 4.41
CA ALA A 168 24.93 -2.40 4.14
C ALA A 168 24.90 -3.76 3.42
N PHE A 169 23.88 -4.59 3.67
CA PHE A 169 23.69 -5.86 2.97
C PHE A 169 23.28 -5.62 1.52
N CYS A 170 22.37 -4.67 1.26
CA CYS A 170 22.02 -4.26 -0.10
C CYS A 170 23.24 -3.74 -0.86
N ASP A 171 24.06 -2.88 -0.23
CA ASP A 171 25.25 -2.32 -0.87
C ASP A 171 26.28 -3.42 -1.24
N ARG A 172 26.46 -4.41 -0.37
CA ARG A 172 27.32 -5.57 -0.67
C ARG A 172 26.79 -6.35 -1.88
N LEU A 173 25.51 -6.74 -1.89
CA LEU A 173 24.94 -7.48 -3.03
C LEU A 173 24.98 -6.67 -4.33
N ARG A 174 24.86 -5.36 -4.25
CA ARG A 174 24.99 -4.46 -5.42
C ARG A 174 26.42 -4.46 -5.95
N ALA A 175 27.42 -4.40 -5.05
CA ALA A 175 28.83 -4.47 -5.40
C ALA A 175 29.21 -5.85 -5.99
N GLU A 176 28.54 -6.91 -5.57
CA GLU A 176 28.67 -8.28 -6.10
C GLU A 176 27.95 -8.46 -7.45
N GLY A 177 27.18 -7.46 -7.93
CA GLY A 177 26.55 -7.46 -9.25
C GLY A 177 25.15 -8.08 -9.32
N HIS A 178 24.49 -8.34 -8.19
CA HIS A 178 23.20 -9.03 -8.16
C HIS A 178 21.99 -8.14 -8.51
N GLU A 179 22.14 -6.80 -8.51
CA GLU A 179 20.99 -5.89 -8.71
C GLU A 179 20.28 -6.10 -10.04
N ALA A 180 21.04 -6.29 -11.13
CA ALA A 180 20.45 -6.42 -12.46
C ALA A 180 19.53 -7.65 -12.59
N GLU A 181 19.95 -8.79 -12.06
CA GLU A 181 19.16 -10.03 -12.07
C GLU A 181 17.91 -9.90 -11.19
N ILE A 182 18.08 -9.36 -9.97
CA ILE A 182 16.95 -9.12 -9.05
C ILE A 182 15.93 -8.20 -9.71
N THR A 183 16.37 -7.07 -10.29
CA THR A 183 15.46 -6.12 -10.96
C THR A 183 14.76 -6.76 -12.16
N GLN A 184 15.46 -7.57 -12.94
CA GLN A 184 14.88 -8.24 -14.11
C GLN A 184 13.74 -9.20 -13.73
N LYS A 185 13.89 -9.95 -12.63
CA LYS A 185 12.92 -10.93 -12.16
C LYS A 185 11.78 -10.31 -11.37
N THR A 186 12.10 -9.41 -10.45
CA THR A 186 11.14 -8.89 -9.47
C THR A 186 10.54 -7.54 -9.84
N GLY A 187 11.15 -6.81 -10.79
CA GLY A 187 10.82 -5.42 -11.10
C GLY A 187 11.32 -4.41 -10.06
N LEU A 188 11.95 -4.88 -8.97
CA LEU A 188 12.36 -4.05 -7.83
C LEU A 188 13.85 -3.74 -7.88
N LEU A 189 14.23 -2.64 -7.23
CA LEU A 189 15.63 -2.30 -6.97
C LEU A 189 16.13 -3.07 -5.74
N LEU A 190 17.45 -3.20 -5.63
CA LEU A 190 18.07 -3.78 -4.43
C LEU A 190 18.11 -2.73 -3.30
N ASP A 191 17.06 -2.69 -2.49
CA ASP A 191 16.88 -1.69 -1.43
C ASP A 191 16.32 -2.34 -0.16
N PRO A 192 16.71 -1.88 1.05
CA PRO A 192 16.13 -2.35 2.32
C PRO A 192 14.63 -2.12 2.48
N TYR A 193 14.01 -1.37 1.59
CA TYR A 193 12.56 -1.19 1.51
C TYR A 193 11.82 -2.54 1.43
N PHE A 194 12.31 -3.49 0.64
CA PHE A 194 11.64 -4.75 0.34
C PHE A 194 11.90 -5.84 1.38
N SER A 195 11.07 -6.90 1.39
CA SER A 195 11.05 -7.88 2.48
C SER A 195 12.30 -8.78 2.54
N ALA A 196 12.87 -9.16 1.40
CA ALA A 196 13.90 -10.21 1.32
C ALA A 196 15.10 -9.98 2.24
N THR A 197 15.64 -8.77 2.25
CA THR A 197 16.82 -8.44 3.07
C THR A 197 16.50 -8.40 4.55
N LYS A 198 15.28 -8.01 4.94
CA LYS A 198 14.79 -8.04 6.33
C LYS A 198 14.61 -9.49 6.79
N LEU A 199 14.08 -10.36 5.92
CA LEU A 199 13.93 -11.77 6.20
C LEU A 199 15.30 -12.42 6.39
N HIS A 200 16.26 -12.16 5.50
CA HIS A 200 17.64 -12.57 5.66
C HIS A 200 18.23 -12.13 7.01
N TRP A 201 17.99 -10.85 7.39
CA TRP A 201 18.45 -10.33 8.67
C TRP A 201 17.85 -11.11 9.85
N LEU A 202 16.56 -11.37 9.85
CA LEU A 202 15.90 -12.16 10.90
C LEU A 202 16.49 -13.56 11.03
N LEU A 203 16.74 -14.24 9.91
CA LEU A 203 17.29 -15.59 9.91
C LEU A 203 18.74 -15.65 10.40
N THR A 204 19.51 -14.57 10.19
CA THR A 204 20.94 -14.53 10.53
C THR A 204 21.25 -13.89 11.88
N HIS A 205 20.33 -13.10 12.45
CA HIS A 205 20.58 -12.38 13.72
C HIS A 205 19.75 -12.91 14.90
N ILE A 206 18.70 -13.67 14.64
CA ILE A 206 17.92 -14.28 15.72
C ILE A 206 18.44 -15.71 15.96
N GLU A 207 18.86 -15.98 17.18
CA GLU A 207 19.44 -17.26 17.56
C GLU A 207 18.53 -18.45 17.23
N GLY A 208 19.06 -19.44 16.54
CA GLY A 208 18.35 -20.65 16.12
C GLY A 208 17.31 -20.46 15.02
N ALA A 209 17.13 -19.24 14.48
CA ALA A 209 16.10 -18.96 13.47
C ALA A 209 16.38 -19.70 12.15
N ALA A 210 17.63 -19.70 11.67
CA ALA A 210 18.00 -20.37 10.42
C ALA A 210 17.75 -21.88 10.49
N GLU A 211 18.14 -22.53 11.59
CA GLU A 211 17.94 -23.97 11.80
C GLU A 211 16.46 -24.33 11.93
N ARG A 212 15.66 -23.52 12.64
CA ARG A 212 14.22 -23.69 12.77
C ARG A 212 13.52 -23.51 11.42
N ALA A 213 13.94 -22.52 10.64
CA ALA A 213 13.44 -22.29 9.30
C ALA A 213 13.74 -23.47 8.36
N ALA A 214 14.97 -24.01 8.41
CA ALA A 214 15.37 -25.17 7.61
C ALA A 214 14.55 -26.43 7.97
N ARG A 215 14.10 -26.58 9.23
CA ARG A 215 13.21 -27.66 9.66
C ARG A 215 11.74 -27.41 9.36
N GLY A 216 11.38 -26.25 8.76
CA GLY A 216 10.01 -25.89 8.44
C GLY A 216 9.16 -25.47 9.65
N GLU A 217 9.78 -25.10 10.78
CA GLU A 217 9.12 -24.68 12.01
C GLU A 217 8.67 -23.21 11.99
N LEU A 218 9.23 -22.42 11.06
CA LEU A 218 8.93 -21.00 10.93
C LEU A 218 8.17 -20.69 9.63
N LEU A 219 7.29 -19.71 9.71
CA LEU A 219 6.58 -19.12 8.58
C LEU A 219 7.03 -17.67 8.40
N PHE A 220 7.09 -17.23 7.15
CA PHE A 220 7.30 -15.86 6.75
C PHE A 220 6.02 -15.30 6.14
N GLY A 221 5.78 -14.01 6.31
CA GLY A 221 4.78 -13.28 5.57
C GLY A 221 4.93 -11.77 5.68
N THR A 222 4.28 -11.08 4.78
CA THR A 222 3.86 -9.71 4.94
C THR A 222 2.62 -9.67 5.84
N MET A 223 2.12 -8.47 6.18
CA MET A 223 1.07 -8.35 7.19
C MET A 223 -0.24 -9.06 6.81
N ASP A 224 -0.60 -9.10 5.52
CA ASP A 224 -1.73 -9.88 5.02
C ASP A 224 -1.63 -11.36 5.40
N SER A 225 -0.48 -12.00 5.13
CA SER A 225 -0.28 -13.42 5.44
C SER A 225 -0.44 -13.70 6.93
N TYR A 226 0.10 -12.84 7.79
CA TYR A 226 -0.04 -12.99 9.23
C TYR A 226 -1.49 -12.80 9.69
N LEU A 227 -2.19 -11.78 9.16
CA LEU A 227 -3.60 -11.55 9.49
C LEU A 227 -4.49 -12.71 9.01
N ILE A 228 -4.26 -13.23 7.80
CA ILE A 228 -5.00 -14.40 7.31
C ILE A 228 -4.71 -15.61 8.19
N TRP A 229 -3.45 -15.86 8.54
CA TRP A 229 -3.07 -16.94 9.43
C TRP A 229 -3.77 -16.81 10.79
N LYS A 230 -3.82 -15.62 11.38
CA LYS A 230 -4.53 -15.33 12.64
C LYS A 230 -6.04 -15.51 12.49
N LEU A 231 -6.66 -14.94 11.46
CA LEU A 231 -8.09 -15.03 11.21
C LEU A 231 -8.55 -16.46 10.96
N THR A 232 -7.71 -17.27 10.33
CA THR A 232 -7.99 -18.68 10.05
C THR A 232 -7.47 -19.62 11.13
N GLU A 233 -6.97 -19.11 12.25
CA GLU A 233 -6.47 -19.91 13.37
C GLU A 233 -5.38 -20.92 12.95
N GLY A 234 -4.47 -20.49 12.08
CA GLY A 234 -3.35 -21.28 11.57
C GLY A 234 -3.67 -22.21 10.40
N ARG A 235 -4.91 -22.21 9.89
CA ARG A 235 -5.33 -23.14 8.80
C ARG A 235 -4.86 -22.70 7.42
N ALA A 236 -4.57 -21.41 7.21
CA ALA A 236 -4.12 -20.90 5.92
C ALA A 236 -2.84 -20.07 6.08
N HIS A 237 -1.84 -20.39 5.26
CA HIS A 237 -0.61 -19.60 5.12
C HIS A 237 -0.49 -19.18 3.65
N VAL A 238 -1.09 -18.06 3.34
CA VAL A 238 -1.28 -17.57 1.96
C VAL A 238 -1.04 -16.08 1.89
N THR A 239 -0.75 -15.59 0.69
CA THR A 239 -0.63 -14.18 0.33
C THR A 239 -1.26 -13.96 -1.04
N ASP A 240 -1.41 -12.69 -1.46
CA ASP A 240 -1.80 -12.38 -2.83
C ASP A 240 -0.59 -12.00 -3.70
N ALA A 241 -0.79 -12.00 -5.01
CA ALA A 241 0.27 -11.69 -5.97
C ALA A 241 0.83 -10.26 -5.81
N THR A 242 0.03 -9.29 -5.33
CA THR A 242 0.49 -7.92 -5.15
C THR A 242 1.43 -7.78 -3.95
N ASN A 243 1.15 -8.44 -2.84
CA ASN A 243 2.05 -8.49 -1.68
C ASN A 243 3.30 -9.33 -2.00
N ALA A 244 3.16 -10.49 -2.65
CA ALA A 244 4.29 -11.31 -3.09
C ALA A 244 5.25 -10.52 -3.97
N ALA A 245 4.75 -9.71 -4.91
CA ALA A 245 5.53 -8.84 -5.78
C ALA A 245 6.36 -7.78 -5.04
N ARG A 246 6.07 -7.51 -3.76
CA ARG A 246 6.82 -6.53 -2.95
C ARG A 246 7.90 -7.16 -2.09
N THR A 247 8.03 -8.47 -2.10
CA THR A 247 8.98 -9.17 -1.22
C THR A 247 10.42 -9.15 -1.72
N MET A 248 10.66 -8.90 -3.01
CA MET A 248 11.93 -9.09 -3.71
C MET A 248 12.38 -10.59 -3.73
N LEU A 249 11.45 -11.52 -3.50
CA LEU A 249 11.65 -12.97 -3.60
C LEU A 249 10.83 -13.61 -4.72
N TYR A 250 9.87 -12.86 -5.28
CA TYR A 250 8.88 -13.34 -6.23
C TYR A 250 9.21 -12.88 -7.65
N ASP A 251 9.37 -13.85 -8.56
CA ASP A 251 9.50 -13.55 -9.99
C ASP A 251 8.12 -13.19 -10.54
N ILE A 252 7.91 -11.90 -10.81
CA ILE A 252 6.62 -11.39 -11.29
C ILE A 252 6.35 -11.73 -12.76
N ARG A 253 7.34 -12.21 -13.51
CA ARG A 253 7.18 -12.69 -14.89
C ARG A 253 6.71 -14.14 -14.92
N GLN A 254 7.30 -14.98 -14.04
CA GLN A 254 6.97 -16.41 -13.96
C GLN A 254 5.80 -16.69 -13.04
N GLY A 255 5.46 -15.76 -12.13
CA GLY A 255 4.41 -15.94 -11.16
C GLY A 255 4.75 -16.97 -10.07
N CYS A 256 6.00 -17.00 -9.60
CA CYS A 256 6.46 -17.93 -8.57
C CYS A 256 7.57 -17.33 -7.70
N TRP A 257 7.78 -17.92 -6.53
CA TRP A 257 8.96 -17.64 -5.72
C TRP A 257 10.22 -18.04 -6.47
N ASP A 258 11.20 -17.12 -6.60
CA ASP A 258 12.43 -17.38 -7.34
C ASP A 258 13.45 -18.14 -6.46
N ALA A 259 13.78 -19.36 -6.88
CA ALA A 259 14.67 -20.24 -6.11
C ALA A 259 16.11 -19.69 -5.98
N GLN A 260 16.59 -18.95 -6.97
CA GLN A 260 17.96 -18.39 -6.95
C GLN A 260 18.03 -17.21 -6.00
N ILE A 261 17.02 -16.33 -6.03
CA ILE A 261 16.94 -15.20 -5.09
C ILE A 261 16.71 -15.72 -3.68
N CYS A 262 15.83 -16.71 -3.47
CA CYS A 262 15.64 -17.33 -2.17
C CYS A 262 16.96 -17.93 -1.63
N ALA A 263 17.75 -18.62 -2.47
CA ALA A 263 19.03 -19.15 -2.08
C ALA A 263 20.05 -18.05 -1.75
N LEU A 264 20.12 -16.97 -2.55
CA LEU A 264 20.96 -15.80 -2.30
C LEU A 264 20.63 -15.14 -0.95
N MET A 265 19.36 -15.04 -0.61
CA MET A 265 18.85 -14.47 0.64
C MET A 265 18.84 -15.48 1.80
N GLN A 266 19.25 -16.74 1.56
CA GLN A 266 19.23 -17.84 2.55
C GLN A 266 17.83 -18.10 3.11
N VAL A 267 16.81 -17.98 2.30
CA VAL A 267 15.40 -18.19 2.67
C VAL A 267 14.92 -19.59 2.26
N PRO A 268 14.63 -20.47 3.21
CA PRO A 268 14.06 -21.80 2.90
C PRO A 268 12.66 -21.67 2.26
N PRO A 269 12.39 -22.35 1.14
CA PRO A 269 11.09 -22.31 0.48
C PRO A 269 9.90 -22.71 1.37
N ALA A 270 10.13 -23.57 2.36
CA ALA A 270 9.12 -24.04 3.31
C ALA A 270 8.52 -22.91 4.20
N MET A 271 9.18 -21.75 4.25
CA MET A 271 8.70 -20.58 4.99
C MET A 271 7.72 -19.72 4.19
N LEU A 272 7.70 -19.87 2.87
CA LEU A 272 6.98 -18.95 1.98
C LEU A 272 5.50 -19.32 1.89
N PRO A 273 4.58 -18.32 1.87
CA PRO A 273 3.15 -18.56 1.72
C PRO A 273 2.79 -18.98 0.29
N ASP A 274 1.65 -19.65 0.13
CA ASP A 274 1.07 -19.88 -1.19
C ASP A 274 0.54 -18.54 -1.75
N VAL A 275 0.86 -18.26 -3.01
CA VAL A 275 0.45 -17.02 -3.68
C VAL A 275 -0.86 -17.25 -4.42
N ARG A 276 -1.83 -16.37 -4.22
CA ARG A 276 -3.16 -16.42 -4.84
C ARG A 276 -3.46 -15.15 -5.64
N ASP A 277 -4.51 -15.23 -6.45
CA ASP A 277 -5.10 -14.04 -7.08
C ASP A 277 -5.65 -13.07 -6.03
N CYS A 278 -5.68 -11.77 -6.34
CA CYS A 278 -6.21 -10.76 -5.42
C CYS A 278 -7.68 -10.99 -5.03
N ALA A 279 -8.47 -11.59 -5.94
CA ALA A 279 -9.82 -12.04 -5.69
C ALA A 279 -9.84 -13.58 -5.73
N SER A 280 -9.73 -14.20 -4.57
CA SER A 280 -9.63 -15.63 -4.39
C SER A 280 -10.15 -16.02 -3.01
N GLU A 281 -10.28 -17.31 -2.75
CA GLU A 281 -10.58 -17.82 -1.42
C GLU A 281 -9.28 -17.93 -0.60
N PHE A 282 -9.14 -17.12 0.45
CA PHE A 282 -7.97 -17.10 1.34
C PHE A 282 -8.18 -17.88 2.64
N GLY A 283 -9.38 -18.37 2.87
CA GLY A 283 -9.80 -19.11 4.05
C GLY A 283 -11.05 -18.48 4.68
N THR A 284 -11.50 -19.08 5.78
CA THR A 284 -12.70 -18.66 6.52
C THR A 284 -12.34 -18.41 7.97
N THR A 285 -12.84 -17.33 8.55
CA THR A 285 -12.71 -17.05 9.99
C THR A 285 -13.99 -17.39 10.71
N THR A 286 -13.85 -17.91 11.93
CA THR A 286 -14.95 -18.16 12.88
C THR A 286 -14.89 -17.26 14.12
N LEU A 287 -13.85 -16.44 14.23
CA LEU A 287 -13.51 -15.67 15.44
C LEU A 287 -14.55 -14.65 15.85
N PHE A 288 -15.44 -14.24 14.96
CA PHE A 288 -16.45 -13.22 15.23
C PHE A 288 -17.85 -13.80 15.49
N GLY A 289 -17.97 -15.14 15.56
CA GLY A 289 -19.22 -15.83 15.92
C GLY A 289 -20.05 -16.35 14.74
N ALA A 290 -19.50 -16.30 13.52
CA ALA A 290 -20.03 -16.96 12.33
C ALA A 290 -18.90 -17.26 11.35
N ASP A 291 -19.14 -18.13 10.38
CA ASP A 291 -18.23 -18.43 9.28
C ASP A 291 -18.23 -17.25 8.29
N ILE A 292 -17.11 -16.54 8.19
CA ILE A 292 -16.96 -15.42 7.24
C ILE A 292 -15.79 -15.73 6.31
N PRO A 293 -16.00 -15.87 5.00
CA PRO A 293 -14.93 -16.13 4.05
C PRO A 293 -14.08 -14.86 3.82
N ILE A 294 -12.76 -15.05 3.65
CA ILE A 294 -11.82 -14.01 3.22
C ILE A 294 -11.67 -14.16 1.71
N LEU A 295 -12.18 -13.21 0.92
CA LEU A 295 -12.29 -13.34 -0.54
C LEU A 295 -11.49 -12.31 -1.33
N GLY A 296 -10.84 -11.36 -0.68
CA GLY A 296 -10.03 -10.35 -1.36
C GLY A 296 -8.83 -9.92 -0.53
N VAL A 297 -7.66 -9.86 -1.17
CA VAL A 297 -6.41 -9.38 -0.55
C VAL A 297 -5.63 -8.58 -1.58
N ALA A 298 -5.12 -7.42 -1.18
CA ALA A 298 -4.19 -6.63 -1.98
C ALA A 298 -3.36 -5.70 -1.09
N GLY A 299 -2.12 -5.43 -1.47
CA GLY A 299 -1.32 -4.38 -0.84
C GLY A 299 -2.00 -3.01 -0.96
N ASP A 300 -1.76 -2.10 -0.01
CA ASP A 300 -2.48 -0.82 0.14
C ASP A 300 -2.49 0.04 -1.13
N GLN A 301 -1.35 0.17 -1.80
CA GLN A 301 -1.24 0.99 -3.00
C GLN A 301 -1.91 0.35 -4.22
N GLN A 302 -1.87 -0.99 -4.32
CA GLN A 302 -2.58 -1.75 -5.32
C GLN A 302 -4.09 -1.69 -5.07
N ALA A 303 -4.47 -1.83 -3.83
CA ALA A 303 -5.82 -1.67 -3.37
C ALA A 303 -6.37 -0.29 -3.78
N ALA A 304 -5.64 0.80 -3.53
CA ALA A 304 -6.02 2.14 -3.98
C ALA A 304 -6.11 2.25 -5.52
N THR A 305 -5.20 1.61 -6.26
CA THR A 305 -5.23 1.59 -7.74
C THR A 305 -6.53 0.98 -8.27
N ILE A 306 -6.96 -0.14 -7.67
CA ILE A 306 -8.25 -0.76 -7.97
C ILE A 306 -9.41 0.16 -7.57
N GLY A 307 -9.37 0.76 -6.35
CA GLY A 307 -10.39 1.68 -5.84
C GLY A 307 -10.60 2.91 -6.68
N GLN A 308 -9.53 3.42 -7.26
CA GLN A 308 -9.54 4.52 -8.23
C GLN A 308 -9.95 4.06 -9.64
N ALA A 309 -10.33 2.77 -9.82
CA ALA A 309 -10.70 2.19 -11.10
C ALA A 309 -9.63 2.38 -12.20
N CYS A 310 -8.36 2.24 -11.84
CA CYS A 310 -7.24 2.31 -12.79
C CYS A 310 -7.04 0.94 -13.48
N PHE A 311 -8.02 0.51 -14.31
CA PHE A 311 -8.04 -0.82 -14.92
C PHE A 311 -7.45 -0.85 -16.34
N GLU A 312 -7.28 0.27 -16.99
CA GLU A 312 -6.75 0.32 -18.36
C GLU A 312 -5.28 0.79 -18.38
N PRO A 313 -4.48 0.27 -19.33
CA PRO A 313 -3.11 0.73 -19.53
C PRO A 313 -3.04 2.25 -19.75
N GLY A 314 -2.16 2.92 -19.02
CA GLY A 314 -2.00 4.37 -19.02
C GLY A 314 -2.83 5.10 -17.95
N MET A 315 -3.72 4.41 -17.23
CA MET A 315 -4.39 4.99 -16.07
C MET A 315 -3.42 5.08 -14.89
N LEU A 316 -3.50 6.20 -14.17
CA LEU A 316 -2.55 6.58 -13.14
C LEU A 316 -3.29 7.03 -11.88
N LYS A 317 -2.85 6.50 -10.73
CA LYS A 317 -3.28 7.01 -9.42
C LYS A 317 -2.09 7.51 -8.63
N SER A 318 -2.31 8.46 -7.72
CA SER A 318 -1.32 8.91 -6.75
C SER A 318 -1.95 9.16 -5.39
N THR A 319 -1.40 8.52 -4.37
CA THR A 319 -1.83 8.69 -2.97
C THR A 319 -0.92 9.69 -2.27
N TYR A 320 -1.47 10.81 -1.80
CA TYR A 320 -0.75 11.89 -1.11
C TYR A 320 -1.00 11.80 0.41
N GLY A 321 -0.27 10.91 1.06
CA GLY A 321 -0.21 10.77 2.52
C GLY A 321 1.02 11.46 3.11
N THR A 322 1.69 10.84 4.07
CA THR A 322 3.01 11.26 4.61
C THR A 322 4.05 11.37 3.51
N GLY A 323 4.15 10.35 2.65
CA GLY A 323 4.78 10.35 1.34
C GLY A 323 3.75 10.39 0.22
N CYS A 324 4.21 10.26 -1.02
CA CYS A 324 3.35 10.10 -2.19
C CYS A 324 3.76 8.86 -2.96
N PHE A 325 2.77 8.05 -3.36
CA PHE A 325 2.96 6.81 -4.11
C PHE A 325 2.10 6.83 -5.37
N ALA A 326 2.77 6.92 -6.52
CA ALA A 326 2.12 6.92 -7.81
C ALA A 326 2.24 5.54 -8.47
N LEU A 327 1.13 5.00 -8.97
CA LEU A 327 1.08 3.76 -9.75
C LEU A 327 0.45 4.01 -11.11
N LEU A 328 1.21 3.67 -12.16
CA LEU A 328 0.79 3.73 -13.55
C LEU A 328 0.52 2.31 -14.05
N ASN A 329 -0.72 2.00 -14.39
CA ASN A 329 -1.10 0.71 -14.98
C ASN A 329 -0.45 0.55 -16.36
N THR A 330 0.31 -0.52 -16.57
CA THR A 330 0.97 -0.84 -17.84
C THR A 330 0.33 -2.01 -18.60
N GLY A 331 -0.78 -2.55 -18.07
CA GLY A 331 -1.51 -3.67 -18.66
C GLY A 331 -0.78 -5.00 -18.49
N ASP A 332 -0.72 -5.77 -19.56
CA ASP A 332 -0.02 -7.06 -19.64
C ASP A 332 1.49 -6.93 -19.92
N THR A 333 1.98 -5.71 -20.03
CA THR A 333 3.37 -5.41 -20.35
C THR A 333 4.15 -5.04 -19.10
N LEU A 334 5.09 -5.89 -18.71
CA LEU A 334 6.06 -5.54 -17.68
C LEU A 334 7.11 -4.59 -18.25
N VAL A 335 7.03 -3.32 -17.89
CA VAL A 335 7.99 -2.29 -18.31
C VAL A 335 9.23 -2.33 -17.44
N THR A 336 10.39 -2.46 -18.04
CA THR A 336 11.68 -2.27 -17.35
C THR A 336 12.05 -0.79 -17.40
N SER A 337 12.05 -0.13 -16.26
CA SER A 337 12.31 1.31 -16.17
C SER A 337 13.77 1.65 -16.42
N LYS A 338 14.02 2.70 -17.22
CA LYS A 338 15.34 3.36 -17.38
C LYS A 338 15.52 4.46 -16.30
N ASN A 339 14.42 4.89 -15.70
CA ASN A 339 14.37 5.99 -14.74
C ASN A 339 14.24 5.49 -13.30
N ARG A 340 14.63 4.21 -13.05
CA ARG A 340 14.62 3.59 -11.71
C ARG A 340 13.25 3.57 -11.05
N MET A 341 12.15 3.52 -11.85
CA MET A 341 10.82 3.21 -11.31
C MET A 341 10.76 1.71 -10.97
N LEU A 342 9.87 1.36 -10.06
CA LEU A 342 9.65 -0.02 -9.66
C LEU A 342 8.62 -0.67 -10.58
N GLY A 343 8.96 -1.83 -11.16
CA GLY A 343 7.97 -2.71 -11.78
C GLY A 343 7.24 -3.50 -10.69
N THR A 344 5.92 -3.64 -10.81
CA THR A 344 5.14 -4.39 -9.81
C THR A 344 3.89 -4.99 -10.44
N ILE A 345 3.20 -5.87 -9.71
CA ILE A 345 1.86 -6.34 -10.06
C ILE A 345 0.84 -5.34 -9.50
N ALA A 346 0.02 -4.74 -10.38
CA ALA A 346 -1.10 -3.89 -9.99
C ALA A 346 -2.25 -4.71 -9.38
N TYR A 347 -2.57 -5.83 -9.99
CA TYR A 347 -3.48 -6.87 -9.51
C TYR A 347 -3.32 -8.14 -10.36
N GLN A 348 -3.74 -9.27 -9.82
CA GLN A 348 -3.78 -10.54 -10.54
C GLN A 348 -5.17 -11.17 -10.42
N LEU A 349 -5.74 -11.60 -11.56
CA LEU A 349 -7.07 -12.21 -11.64
C LEU A 349 -7.06 -13.36 -12.66
N GLY A 350 -7.61 -14.51 -12.28
CA GLY A 350 -7.63 -15.70 -13.14
C GLY A 350 -6.24 -16.15 -13.59
N GLY A 351 -5.24 -16.02 -12.71
CA GLY A 351 -3.83 -16.32 -12.98
C GLY A 351 -3.13 -15.34 -13.92
N LYS A 352 -3.77 -14.22 -14.29
CA LYS A 352 -3.20 -13.21 -15.20
C LYS A 352 -2.83 -11.95 -14.45
N PRO A 353 -1.52 -11.59 -14.39
CA PRO A 353 -1.09 -10.35 -13.79
C PRO A 353 -1.38 -9.16 -14.71
N THR A 354 -1.79 -8.05 -14.12
CA THR A 354 -1.72 -6.71 -14.68
C THR A 354 -0.57 -6.00 -14.00
N TYR A 355 0.33 -5.43 -14.77
CA TYR A 355 1.52 -4.78 -14.25
C TYR A 355 1.33 -3.28 -14.05
N ALA A 356 2.20 -2.69 -13.24
CA ALA A 356 2.30 -1.25 -13.05
C ALA A 356 3.75 -0.80 -12.89
N LEU A 357 4.02 0.45 -13.24
CA LEU A 357 5.18 1.19 -12.77
C LEU A 357 4.80 1.95 -11.51
N GLU A 358 5.63 1.83 -10.47
CA GLU A 358 5.47 2.56 -9.22
C GLU A 358 6.63 3.52 -9.00
N GLY A 359 6.31 4.73 -8.57
CA GLY A 359 7.28 5.69 -8.09
C GLY A 359 6.88 6.25 -6.73
N SER A 360 7.87 6.46 -5.87
CA SER A 360 7.67 6.88 -4.50
C SER A 360 8.37 8.20 -4.24
N ILE A 361 7.64 9.17 -3.69
CA ILE A 361 8.14 10.43 -3.15
C ILE A 361 8.06 10.29 -1.61
N PHE A 362 9.19 10.32 -0.93
CA PHE A 362 9.23 10.01 0.50
C PHE A 362 8.58 11.08 1.38
N ILE A 363 8.65 12.33 0.96
CA ILE A 363 8.14 13.47 1.72
C ILE A 363 7.10 14.22 0.91
N ALA A 364 5.82 14.03 1.30
CA ALA A 364 4.68 14.79 0.80
C ALA A 364 3.98 15.49 1.97
N GLY A 365 2.96 14.93 2.59
CA GLY A 365 2.33 15.50 3.76
C GLY A 365 3.27 15.70 4.96
N ALA A 366 4.36 14.93 5.02
CA ALA A 366 5.39 15.09 6.05
C ALA A 366 6.04 16.49 6.02
N VAL A 367 6.09 17.17 4.89
CA VAL A 367 6.61 18.57 4.84
C VAL A 367 5.67 19.52 5.59
N VAL A 368 4.37 19.31 5.55
CA VAL A 368 3.39 20.09 6.30
C VAL A 368 3.50 19.80 7.80
N GLN A 369 3.68 18.54 8.17
CA GLN A 369 3.94 18.15 9.56
C GLN A 369 5.23 18.83 10.07
N TRP A 370 6.27 18.86 9.27
CA TRP A 370 7.52 19.54 9.63
C TRP A 370 7.34 21.06 9.82
N LEU A 371 6.53 21.74 9.01
CA LEU A 371 6.20 23.16 9.23
C LEU A 371 5.50 23.36 10.57
N ARG A 372 4.66 22.41 11.01
CA ARG A 372 3.94 22.45 12.28
C ARG A 372 4.84 22.09 13.46
N ASP A 373 5.40 20.90 13.43
CA ASP A 373 6.06 20.28 14.59
C ASP A 373 7.55 20.63 14.70
N GLY A 374 8.22 20.81 13.56
CA GLY A 374 9.65 21.14 13.49
C GLY A 374 9.96 22.63 13.53
N LEU A 375 9.16 23.43 12.83
CA LEU A 375 9.40 24.88 12.73
C LEU A 375 8.39 25.72 13.52
N GLY A 376 7.24 25.20 13.91
CA GLY A 376 6.19 25.94 14.61
C GLY A 376 5.60 27.09 13.80
N LEU A 377 5.62 26.99 12.45
CA LEU A 377 5.12 28.04 11.56
C LEU A 377 3.61 28.00 11.37
N ILE A 378 2.98 26.88 11.67
CA ILE A 378 1.54 26.63 11.60
C ILE A 378 1.09 25.86 12.83
N SER A 379 -0.18 25.96 13.18
CA SER A 379 -0.80 25.20 14.26
C SER A 379 -1.55 23.99 13.72
N ALA A 380 -2.08 24.08 12.50
CA ALA A 380 -2.83 23.01 11.85
C ALA A 380 -2.54 22.96 10.34
N ALA A 381 -2.61 21.76 9.77
CA ALA A 381 -2.29 21.53 8.35
C ALA A 381 -3.15 22.35 7.38
N HIS A 382 -4.44 22.57 7.70
CA HIS A 382 -5.35 23.32 6.84
C HIS A 382 -4.97 24.80 6.64
N GLU A 383 -4.19 25.40 7.56
CA GLU A 383 -3.72 26.79 7.46
C GLU A 383 -2.80 26.99 6.25
N THR A 384 -2.09 25.95 5.81
CA THR A 384 -1.10 26.06 4.72
C THR A 384 -1.68 26.53 3.41
N ALA A 385 -2.92 26.16 3.08
CA ALA A 385 -3.57 26.57 1.84
C ALA A 385 -3.81 28.09 1.79
N ASP A 386 -4.37 28.66 2.86
CA ASP A 386 -4.63 30.11 2.98
C ASP A 386 -3.31 30.91 3.02
N MET A 387 -2.30 30.38 3.72
CA MET A 387 -0.98 30.99 3.76
C MET A 387 -0.32 31.00 2.39
N ALA A 388 -0.38 29.89 1.64
CA ALA A 388 0.17 29.79 0.30
C ALA A 388 -0.53 30.75 -0.68
N ALA A 389 -1.85 30.88 -0.57
CA ALA A 389 -2.64 31.82 -1.38
C ALA A 389 -2.29 33.28 -1.06
N ALA A 390 -1.93 33.58 0.20
CA ALA A 390 -1.57 34.93 0.66
C ALA A 390 -0.06 35.23 0.59
N ALA A 391 0.77 34.32 0.06
CA ALA A 391 2.20 34.53 -0.12
C ALA A 391 2.48 35.54 -1.25
N ASP A 392 3.55 36.31 -1.12
CA ASP A 392 3.98 37.24 -2.13
C ASP A 392 4.31 36.52 -3.46
N PRO A 393 3.57 36.80 -4.56
CA PRO A 393 3.81 36.15 -5.83
C PRO A 393 5.15 36.48 -6.48
N THR A 394 5.81 37.57 -6.05
CA THR A 394 7.10 38.01 -6.59
C THR A 394 8.28 37.26 -5.97
N GLN A 395 8.07 36.59 -4.85
CA GLN A 395 9.11 35.80 -4.18
C GLN A 395 9.19 34.39 -4.75
N SER A 396 10.40 33.97 -5.10
CA SER A 396 10.72 32.63 -5.62
C SER A 396 11.47 31.83 -4.56
N LEU A 397 10.73 31.33 -3.56
CA LEU A 397 11.24 30.40 -2.55
C LEU A 397 11.00 28.97 -3.00
N TYR A 398 12.04 28.13 -3.00
CA TYR A 398 11.96 26.72 -3.32
C TYR A 398 12.43 25.86 -2.16
N LEU A 399 11.66 24.83 -1.84
CA LEU A 399 12.00 23.83 -0.83
C LEU A 399 12.22 22.47 -1.49
N VAL A 400 13.35 21.84 -1.23
CA VAL A 400 13.61 20.43 -1.54
C VAL A 400 13.48 19.63 -0.24
N PRO A 401 12.39 18.87 -0.03
CA PRO A 401 12.12 18.22 1.24
C PRO A 401 12.79 16.84 1.35
N ALA A 402 14.09 16.75 1.07
CA ALA A 402 14.85 15.50 1.13
C ALA A 402 15.24 15.12 2.58
N PHE A 403 14.29 15.09 3.51
CA PHE A 403 14.57 14.87 4.93
C PHE A 403 15.16 13.49 5.22
N THR A 404 14.78 12.49 4.40
CA THR A 404 15.25 11.10 4.45
C THR A 404 15.89 10.67 3.13
N GLY A 405 16.45 11.63 2.37
CA GLY A 405 16.88 11.41 0.98
C GLY A 405 15.77 11.66 -0.02
N LEU A 406 16.06 11.43 -1.30
CA LEU A 406 15.09 11.48 -2.40
C LEU A 406 14.75 10.07 -2.87
N GLY A 407 13.47 9.82 -3.11
CA GLY A 407 12.96 8.61 -3.74
C GLY A 407 13.10 8.66 -5.26
N ALA A 408 12.18 8.00 -5.96
CA ALA A 408 12.15 7.99 -7.42
C ALA A 408 12.00 9.41 -8.02
N PRO A 409 12.65 9.69 -9.17
CA PRO A 409 13.55 8.87 -9.94
C PRO A 409 15.01 8.87 -9.44
N TYR A 410 15.34 9.67 -8.45
CA TYR A 410 16.71 9.99 -8.05
C TYR A 410 17.39 8.90 -7.22
N TRP A 411 16.66 8.29 -6.29
CA TRP A 411 17.15 7.28 -5.33
C TRP A 411 18.47 7.67 -4.66
N ASN A 412 18.49 8.91 -4.12
CA ASN A 412 19.64 9.44 -3.42
C ASN A 412 19.37 9.47 -1.90
N ALA A 413 19.90 8.49 -1.18
CA ALA A 413 19.73 8.35 0.27
C ALA A 413 20.56 9.38 1.07
N ASP A 414 21.62 9.93 0.48
CA ASP A 414 22.60 10.79 1.18
C ASP A 414 22.24 12.28 1.11
N CYS A 415 21.43 12.70 0.13
CA CYS A 415 21.00 14.08 0.06
C CYS A 415 20.10 14.46 1.24
N ARG A 416 20.07 15.74 1.55
CA ARG A 416 19.22 16.31 2.62
C ARG A 416 18.46 17.50 2.08
N GLY A 417 17.43 17.92 2.83
CA GLY A 417 16.58 19.05 2.49
C GLY A 417 17.35 20.35 2.30
N ALA A 418 16.90 21.17 1.36
CA ALA A 418 17.49 22.46 1.06
C ALA A 418 16.41 23.51 0.76
N ILE A 419 16.72 24.77 1.04
CA ILE A 419 15.85 25.91 0.73
C ILE A 419 16.66 26.89 -0.10
N PHE A 420 16.07 27.34 -1.21
CA PHE A 420 16.70 28.30 -2.14
C PHE A 420 15.81 29.54 -2.30
N GLY A 421 16.42 30.68 -2.56
CA GLY A 421 15.71 31.93 -2.82
C GLY A 421 15.24 32.67 -1.57
N LEU A 422 15.84 32.43 -0.39
CA LEU A 422 15.55 33.15 0.82
C LEU A 422 15.91 34.63 0.70
N THR A 423 15.00 35.50 1.13
CA THR A 423 15.19 36.92 1.28
C THR A 423 14.83 37.37 2.70
N ARG A 424 15.10 38.63 3.05
CA ARG A 424 14.70 39.18 4.36
C ARG A 424 13.18 39.23 4.54
N ASN A 425 12.42 39.20 3.45
CA ASN A 425 10.96 39.22 3.44
C ASN A 425 10.34 37.84 3.39
N SER A 426 11.14 36.75 3.30
CA SER A 426 10.61 35.40 3.31
C SER A 426 10.11 35.04 4.70
N GLY A 427 8.83 34.81 4.82
CA GLY A 427 8.13 34.53 6.07
C GLY A 427 7.33 33.22 6.01
N PRO A 428 6.50 32.95 7.02
CA PRO A 428 5.72 31.71 7.11
C PRO A 428 4.86 31.41 5.90
N LYS A 429 4.34 32.42 5.21
CA LYS A 429 3.50 32.26 4.01
C LYS A 429 4.29 31.70 2.83
N GLU A 430 5.48 32.21 2.61
CA GLU A 430 6.39 31.76 1.55
C GLU A 430 6.89 30.35 1.83
N PHE A 431 7.16 30.01 3.10
CA PHE A 431 7.48 28.64 3.50
C PHE A 431 6.32 27.67 3.25
N ALA A 432 5.09 28.04 3.62
CA ALA A 432 3.92 27.22 3.37
C ALA A 432 3.70 26.97 1.86
N LYS A 433 3.81 28.04 1.04
CA LYS A 433 3.72 27.95 -0.42
C LYS A 433 4.81 27.04 -0.98
N ALA A 434 6.06 27.22 -0.61
CA ALA A 434 7.18 26.42 -1.11
C ALA A 434 7.04 24.94 -0.71
N ALA A 435 6.55 24.66 0.49
CA ALA A 435 6.30 23.31 0.97
C ALA A 435 5.22 22.60 0.13
N LEU A 436 4.08 23.25 -0.12
CA LEU A 436 3.04 22.66 -0.97
C LEU A 436 3.49 22.52 -2.43
N GLN A 437 4.21 23.50 -2.97
CA GLN A 437 4.75 23.46 -4.32
C GLN A 437 5.79 22.34 -4.50
N SER A 438 6.57 22.03 -3.48
CA SER A 438 7.59 20.97 -3.54
C SER A 438 6.99 19.61 -3.88
N VAL A 439 5.77 19.35 -3.41
CA VAL A 439 5.03 18.12 -3.72
C VAL A 439 4.63 18.07 -5.20
N GLY A 440 4.15 19.18 -5.74
CA GLY A 440 3.80 19.31 -7.16
C GLY A 440 5.02 19.12 -8.08
N TYR A 441 6.16 19.74 -7.76
CA TYR A 441 7.39 19.59 -8.54
C TYR A 441 7.89 18.16 -8.55
N GLN A 442 7.98 17.51 -7.40
CA GLN A 442 8.41 16.11 -7.33
C GLN A 442 7.43 15.18 -8.07
N THR A 443 6.12 15.44 -7.98
CA THR A 443 5.12 14.67 -8.74
C THR A 443 5.33 14.82 -10.23
N ARG A 444 5.61 16.04 -10.73
CA ARG A 444 5.89 16.27 -12.15
C ARG A 444 7.13 15.50 -12.61
N ASP A 445 8.23 15.56 -11.87
CA ASP A 445 9.45 14.83 -12.19
C ASP A 445 9.19 13.33 -12.29
N LEU A 446 8.43 12.81 -11.32
CA LEU A 446 8.04 11.41 -11.28
C LEU A 446 7.19 11.00 -12.50
N LEU A 447 6.19 11.79 -12.85
CA LEU A 447 5.31 11.49 -13.98
C LEU A 447 6.04 11.60 -15.33
N LEU A 448 6.93 12.56 -15.49
CA LEU A 448 7.77 12.68 -16.69
C LEU A 448 8.67 11.45 -16.85
N ALA A 449 9.26 10.97 -15.77
CA ALA A 449 10.07 9.75 -15.77
C ALA A 449 9.23 8.51 -16.13
N MET A 450 8.01 8.38 -15.59
CA MET A 450 7.10 7.29 -15.95
C MET A 450 6.68 7.34 -17.42
N GLN A 451 6.40 8.52 -17.95
CA GLN A 451 6.02 8.72 -19.35
C GLN A 451 7.17 8.35 -20.30
N ASP A 452 8.41 8.70 -19.96
CA ASP A 452 9.59 8.32 -20.72
C ASP A 452 9.78 6.78 -20.75
N ASP A 453 9.55 6.12 -19.63
CA ASP A 453 9.65 4.66 -19.52
C ASP A 453 8.62 3.91 -20.39
N ILE A 454 7.39 4.41 -20.50
CA ILE A 454 6.34 3.76 -21.30
C ILE A 454 6.35 4.20 -22.77
N GLY A 455 7.18 5.20 -23.14
CA GLY A 455 7.30 5.69 -24.51
C GLY A 455 6.00 6.29 -25.09
N ARG A 456 5.09 6.74 -24.26
CA ARG A 456 3.82 7.34 -24.66
C ARG A 456 3.67 8.73 -24.06
N PRO A 457 3.92 9.79 -24.82
CA PRO A 457 3.52 11.13 -24.42
C PRO A 457 1.99 11.21 -24.50
N GLY A 458 1.32 11.27 -23.38
CA GLY A 458 -0.15 11.39 -23.33
C GLY A 458 -0.58 12.10 -22.07
N LYS A 459 -1.69 12.86 -22.15
CA LYS A 459 -2.35 13.42 -20.97
C LYS A 459 -3.04 12.26 -20.25
N ALA A 460 -2.35 11.67 -19.27
CA ALA A 460 -2.98 10.72 -18.36
C ALA A 460 -3.85 11.49 -17.36
N VAL A 461 -5.07 11.04 -17.12
CA VAL A 461 -5.88 11.54 -15.99
C VAL A 461 -5.25 11.01 -14.71
N LEU A 462 -4.70 11.91 -13.90
CA LEU A 462 -4.20 11.59 -12.57
C LEU A 462 -5.37 11.49 -11.60
N ARG A 463 -5.58 10.31 -11.04
CA ARG A 463 -6.52 10.08 -9.94
C ARG A 463 -5.77 10.23 -8.63
N VAL A 464 -6.33 11.00 -7.70
CA VAL A 464 -5.64 11.35 -6.45
C VAL A 464 -6.46 10.96 -5.24
N ASP A 465 -5.75 10.53 -4.19
CA ASP A 465 -6.30 10.26 -2.87
C ASP A 465 -5.28 10.63 -1.77
N GLY A 466 -5.63 10.39 -0.51
CA GLY A 466 -4.81 10.72 0.64
C GLY A 466 -5.10 12.09 1.25
N GLY A 467 -4.55 12.32 2.44
CA GLY A 467 -4.92 13.49 3.28
C GLY A 467 -4.65 14.86 2.66
N MET A 468 -3.65 14.99 1.78
CA MET A 468 -3.33 16.27 1.14
C MET A 468 -4.36 16.70 0.09
N THR A 469 -5.18 15.78 -0.41
CA THR A 469 -6.23 16.12 -1.39
C THR A 469 -7.35 16.99 -0.79
N ALA A 470 -7.38 17.14 0.53
CA ALA A 470 -8.25 18.10 1.22
C ALA A 470 -7.87 19.57 0.93
N SER A 471 -6.67 19.84 0.42
CA SER A 471 -6.22 21.18 0.06
C SER A 471 -6.51 21.49 -1.41
N ASP A 472 -7.55 22.25 -1.68
CA ASP A 472 -7.90 22.72 -3.03
C ASP A 472 -6.74 23.49 -3.68
N TRP A 473 -6.00 24.29 -2.89
CA TRP A 473 -4.83 25.00 -3.38
C TRP A 473 -3.76 24.06 -3.91
N THR A 474 -3.46 23.02 -3.15
CA THR A 474 -2.45 22.00 -3.55
C THR A 474 -2.90 21.25 -4.80
N MET A 475 -4.17 20.87 -4.88
CA MET A 475 -4.72 20.16 -6.04
C MET A 475 -4.74 21.05 -7.28
N GLN A 476 -5.05 22.35 -7.14
CA GLN A 476 -4.98 23.30 -8.25
C GLN A 476 -3.54 23.48 -8.74
N PHE A 477 -2.59 23.71 -7.82
CA PHE A 477 -1.19 23.82 -8.19
C PHE A 477 -0.67 22.54 -8.88
N LEU A 478 -1.06 21.38 -8.38
CA LEU A 478 -0.72 20.10 -8.99
C LEU A 478 -1.27 19.99 -10.43
N SER A 479 -2.53 20.36 -10.64
CA SER A 479 -3.13 20.41 -11.98
C SER A 479 -2.39 21.37 -12.91
N ASP A 480 -2.04 22.56 -12.42
CA ASP A 480 -1.36 23.59 -13.21
C ASP A 480 0.04 23.17 -13.65
N ILE A 481 0.80 22.52 -12.75
CA ILE A 481 2.18 22.10 -13.03
C ILE A 481 2.26 20.86 -13.93
N LEU A 482 1.21 20.05 -13.96
CA LEU A 482 1.12 18.85 -14.79
C LEU A 482 0.52 19.12 -16.19
N GLY A 483 -0.22 20.22 -16.40
CA GLY A 483 -0.85 20.63 -17.65
C GLY A 483 -2.16 19.88 -17.90
#